data_4e62ea7dccc1314392c605ebb290708b
#
_entry.id   4e62ea7dccc1314392c605ebb290708b
#
_cell.length_a   1.000
_cell.length_b   1.000
_cell.length_c   1.000
_cell.angle_alpha   90.00
_cell.angle_beta   90.00
_cell.angle_gamma   90.00
#
_symmetry.space_group_name_H-M   'P 1'
#
loop_
_entity.id
_entity.type
_entity.pdbx_description
1 polymer ?
#
loop_
_entity_poly.entity_id
_entity_poly.type
_entity_poly.pdbx_seq_one_letter_code
_entity_poly.pdbx_strand_id
1 'polypeptide(L)' 'MNGTFIIREKNELITYTKYEDIPMEFDHVIKFEPDFPEEPHTDEDHEFMETFNNKLQELMKRERTNASSN' A
#
# COMPACT_ATOMS: atom_id res chain seq x y z
N MET A 1 2.92 -7.48 6.07
CA MET A 1 3.90 -6.67 5.32
C MET A 1 4.19 -5.40 6.08
N ASN A 2 5.45 -5.18 6.38
CA ASN A 2 5.90 -3.97 7.08
C ASN A 2 6.40 -2.94 6.09
N GLY A 3 6.42 -1.69 6.50
CA GLY A 3 6.91 -0.61 5.65
C GLY A 3 6.40 0.73 6.12
N THR A 4 6.33 1.68 5.20
CA THR A 4 5.78 2.99 5.47
C THR A 4 4.62 3.21 4.53
N PHE A 5 3.43 3.33 5.08
CA PHE A 5 2.21 3.51 4.31
C PHE A 5 1.49 4.75 4.82
N ILE A 6 1.37 5.75 3.96
CA ILE A 6 0.71 7.00 4.35
C ILE A 6 -0.54 7.15 3.49
N ILE A 7 -1.65 7.36 4.15
CA ILE A 7 -2.92 7.61 3.48
C ILE A 7 -3.49 8.92 3.96
N ARG A 8 -4.34 9.50 3.14
CA ARG A 8 -5.10 10.68 3.54
C ARG A 8 -6.52 10.27 3.82
N GLU A 9 -7.04 10.72 4.95
CA GLU A 9 -8.41 10.51 5.31
C GLU A 9 -8.98 11.78 5.94
N LYS A 10 -10.01 12.34 5.33
CA LYS A 10 -10.69 13.54 5.84
C LYS A 10 -9.71 14.68 6.14
N ASN A 11 -8.80 14.93 5.22
CA ASN A 11 -7.79 15.99 5.33
C ASN A 11 -6.70 15.71 6.36
N GLU A 12 -6.59 14.48 6.83
CA GLU A 12 -5.52 14.09 7.73
C GLU A 12 -4.62 13.08 7.07
N LEU A 13 -3.33 13.20 7.32
CA LEU A 13 -2.37 12.21 6.85
C LEU A 13 -2.09 11.25 8.00
N ILE A 14 -2.26 9.96 7.74
CA ILE A 14 -2.07 8.93 8.74
C ILE A 14 -1.00 7.98 8.24
N THR A 15 -0.03 7.71 9.09
CA THR A 15 1.07 6.81 8.76
C THR A 15 0.87 5.46 9.44
N TYR A 16 0.93 4.41 8.64
CA TYR A 16 0.88 3.04 9.13
C TYR A 16 2.21 2.36 8.84
N THR A 17 2.64 1.50 9.74
CA THR A 17 3.85 0.74 9.54
C THR A 17 3.58 -0.70 9.13
N LYS A 18 2.32 -1.09 9.11
CA LYS A 18 1.90 -2.42 8.69
C LYS A 18 0.76 -2.30 7.70
N TYR A 19 0.86 -3.08 6.65
CA TYR A 19 -0.20 -3.09 5.63
C TYR A 19 -1.55 -3.50 6.23
N GLU A 20 -1.52 -4.43 7.15
CA GLU A 20 -2.72 -4.97 7.77
C GLU A 20 -3.49 -3.94 8.59
N ASP A 21 -2.80 -2.88 9.00
CA ASP A 21 -3.43 -1.83 9.79
C ASP A 21 -4.19 -0.82 8.94
N ILE A 22 -3.96 -0.82 7.64
CA ILE A 22 -4.60 0.14 6.74
C ILE A 22 -6.09 -0.14 6.66
N PRO A 23 -6.96 0.89 6.82
CA PRO A 23 -8.39 0.67 6.77
C PRO A 23 -8.88 0.23 5.39
N MET A 24 -10.09 -0.27 5.34
CA MET A 24 -10.69 -0.74 4.09
C MET A 24 -11.12 0.39 3.18
N GLU A 25 -11.27 1.59 3.71
CA GLU A 25 -11.62 2.77 2.93
C GLU A 25 -10.82 3.97 3.40
N PHE A 26 -10.39 4.78 2.46
CA PHE A 26 -9.69 6.05 2.75
C PHE A 26 -9.80 6.92 1.50
N ASP A 27 -9.41 8.18 1.62
CA ASP A 27 -9.56 9.11 0.52
C ASP A 27 -8.51 8.89 -0.56
N HIS A 28 -7.25 8.77 -0.15
CA HIS A 28 -6.17 8.68 -1.13
C HIS A 28 -4.92 8.06 -0.51
N VAL A 29 -4.18 7.31 -1.32
CA VAL A 29 -2.88 6.81 -0.91
C VAL A 29 -1.84 7.88 -1.22
N ILE A 30 -1.11 8.30 -0.20
CA ILE A 30 -0.06 9.31 -0.35
C ILE A 30 1.29 8.63 -0.60
N LYS A 31 1.56 7.57 0.17
CA LYS A 31 2.84 6.87 0.05
C LYS A 31 2.64 5.39 0.31
N PHE A 32 3.26 4.59 -0.52
CA PHE A 32 3.25 3.13 -0.34
C PHE A 32 4.67 2.64 -0.53
N GLU A 33 5.33 2.37 0.57
CA GLU A 33 6.73 2.00 0.55
C GLU A 33 6.95 0.81 1.49
N PRO A 34 6.74 -0.42 1.01
CA PRO A 34 6.99 -1.60 1.83
C PRO A 34 8.47 -1.85 1.98
N ASP A 35 8.83 -2.50 3.08
CA ASP A 35 10.22 -2.88 3.31
C ASP A 35 10.62 -3.98 2.35
N PHE A 36 11.73 -3.77 1.66
CA PHE A 36 12.28 -4.76 0.76
C PHE A 36 13.33 -5.59 1.50
N PRO A 37 13.44 -6.87 1.17
CA PRO A 37 14.50 -7.68 1.73
C PRO A 37 15.87 -7.18 1.28
N GLU A 38 16.83 -7.20 2.19
CA GLU A 38 18.17 -6.74 1.88
C GLU A 38 19.00 -7.78 1.13
N GLU A 39 18.56 -9.01 1.17
CA GLU A 39 19.31 -10.10 0.59
C GLU A 39 19.32 -10.07 -0.94
N PRO A 40 20.33 -10.65 -1.57
CA PRO A 40 20.42 -10.69 -3.02
C PRO A 40 19.22 -11.36 -3.64
N HIS A 41 18.95 -10.94 -4.83
CA HIS A 41 17.74 -11.30 -5.53
C HIS A 41 17.71 -12.74 -5.99
N THR A 42 16.68 -13.43 -5.58
CA THR A 42 16.42 -14.81 -5.93
C THR A 42 15.00 -14.89 -6.45
N ASP A 43 14.49 -16.10 -6.59
CA ASP A 43 13.11 -16.32 -7.00
C ASP A 43 12.12 -15.68 -6.03
N GLU A 44 12.51 -15.56 -4.77
CA GLU A 44 11.66 -14.90 -3.78
C GLU A 44 11.41 -13.42 -4.10
N ASP A 45 12.35 -12.82 -4.79
CA ASP A 45 12.21 -11.41 -5.18
C ASP A 45 11.07 -11.24 -6.17
N HIS A 46 10.90 -12.18 -7.08
CA HIS A 46 9.78 -12.14 -8.01
C HIS A 46 8.45 -12.27 -7.30
N GLU A 47 8.37 -13.15 -6.33
CA GLU A 47 7.16 -13.31 -5.54
C GLU A 47 6.84 -12.04 -4.77
N PHE A 48 7.87 -11.39 -4.26
CA PHE A 48 7.68 -10.14 -3.55
C PHE A 48 7.11 -9.07 -4.47
N MET A 49 7.62 -8.97 -5.69
CA MET A 49 7.15 -7.96 -6.64
C MET A 49 5.71 -8.21 -7.03
N GLU A 50 5.32 -9.46 -7.21
CA GLU A 50 3.92 -9.76 -7.49
C GLU A 50 3.03 -9.40 -6.32
N THR A 51 3.47 -9.70 -5.10
CA THR A 51 2.72 -9.35 -3.90
C THR A 51 2.61 -7.84 -3.78
N PHE A 52 3.70 -7.14 -4.05
CA PHE A 52 3.72 -5.68 -4.02
C PHE A 52 2.66 -5.10 -4.97
N ASN A 53 2.66 -5.56 -6.21
CA ASN A 53 1.70 -5.07 -7.20
C ASN A 53 0.26 -5.38 -6.79
N ASN A 54 0.01 -6.58 -6.32
CA ASN A 54 -1.33 -6.96 -5.89
C ASN A 54 -1.81 -6.12 -4.72
N LYS A 55 -0.92 -5.88 -3.76
CA LYS A 55 -1.28 -5.08 -2.59
C LYS A 55 -1.53 -3.63 -2.96
N LEU A 56 -0.70 -3.09 -3.84
CA LEU A 56 -0.89 -1.72 -4.30
C LEU A 56 -2.22 -1.57 -5.04
N GLN A 57 -2.52 -2.48 -5.93
CA GLN A 57 -3.78 -2.45 -6.66
C GLN A 57 -4.97 -2.54 -5.70
N GLU A 58 -4.86 -3.37 -4.68
CA GLU A 58 -5.92 -3.49 -3.70
C GLU A 58 -6.13 -2.20 -2.93
N LEU A 59 -5.03 -1.52 -2.55
CA LEU A 59 -5.14 -0.22 -1.90
C LEU A 59 -5.80 0.80 -2.81
N MET A 60 -5.46 0.78 -4.09
CA MET A 60 -6.07 1.72 -5.03
C MET A 60 -7.56 1.49 -5.16
N LYS A 61 -8.01 0.26 -5.02
CA LYS A 61 -9.44 -0.03 -5.02
C LYS A 61 -10.15 0.49 -3.79
N ARG A 62 -9.41 0.69 -2.71
CA ARG A 62 -9.97 1.22 -1.47
C ARG A 62 -10.04 2.74 -1.48
N GLU A 63 -9.40 3.38 -2.43
CA GLU A 63 -9.42 4.84 -2.52
C GLU A 63 -10.79 5.34 -2.96
N ARG A 64 -11.35 6.26 -2.19
CA ARG A 64 -12.66 6.81 -2.51
C ARG A 64 -12.64 7.65 -3.77
N THR A 65 -11.57 8.43 -3.95
CA THR A 65 -11.45 9.27 -5.13
C THR A 65 -11.37 8.44 -6.39
N ASN A 66 -10.72 7.30 -6.32
CA ASN A 66 -10.60 6.42 -7.47
C ASN A 66 -11.94 5.78 -7.82
N ALA A 67 -12.71 5.42 -6.81
CA ALA A 67 -14.02 4.83 -7.03
C ALA A 67 -14.99 5.81 -7.66
N SER A 68 -14.85 7.09 -7.35
CA SER A 68 -15.76 8.10 -7.85
C SER A 68 -15.46 8.54 -9.27
N SER A 69 -14.38 8.08 -9.85
CA SER A 69 -13.99 8.51 -11.19
C SER A 69 -14.65 7.72 -12.32
N ASN A 70 -15.49 6.79 -11.99
CA ASN A 70 -16.20 5.98 -13.00
C ASN A 70 -17.46 6.63 -13.48
#